data_ad73cd30afec6a5ba21dbc6d9a206e30
#
_entry.id   ad73cd30afec6a5ba21dbc6d9a206e30
#
_cell.length_a   1.000
_cell.length_b   1.000
_cell.length_c   1.000
_cell.angle_alpha   90.00
_cell.angle_beta   90.00
_cell.angle_gamma   90.00
#
_symmetry.space_group_name_H-M   'P 1'
#
loop_
_entity.id
_entity.type
_entity.pdbx_description
1 polymer ?
#
loop_
_entity_poly.entity_id
_entity_poly.type
_entity_poly.pdbx_seq_one_letter_code
_entity_poly.pdbx_strand_id
1 'polypeptide(L)' 'MPISARNQLPGIVEDVKLGNVMALVTVRVGDNLVESAITRASAEELGLKKGDAVRAVIKSTSVMIQKG' A
#
# COMPACT_ATOMS: atom_id res chain seq x y z
N MET A 1 -3.02 16.06 4.25
CA MET A 1 -4.41 16.16 3.77
C MET A 1 -5.31 15.28 4.63
N PRO A 2 -6.43 15.81 5.11
CA PRO A 2 -7.35 14.98 5.91
C PRO A 2 -7.96 13.87 5.03
N ILE A 3 -8.11 12.72 5.63
CA ILE A 3 -8.65 11.54 4.95
C ILE A 3 -9.53 10.77 5.93
N SER A 4 -10.59 10.15 5.43
CA SER A 4 -11.55 9.44 6.27
C SER A 4 -11.09 8.05 6.69
N ALA A 5 -10.06 7.51 6.07
CA ALA A 5 -9.54 6.20 6.42
C ALA A 5 -8.91 6.21 7.81
N ARG A 6 -9.28 5.22 8.64
CA ARG A 6 -8.81 5.11 10.01
C ARG A 6 -7.52 4.30 10.14
N ASN A 7 -7.30 3.37 9.20
CA ASN A 7 -6.15 2.49 9.25
C ASN A 7 -5.02 3.08 8.42
N GLN A 8 -4.01 3.61 9.08
CA GLN A 8 -2.84 4.19 8.44
C GLN A 8 -1.61 3.52 9.03
N LEU A 9 -1.02 2.60 8.28
CA LEU A 9 0.07 1.76 8.76
C LEU A 9 1.39 2.23 8.15
N PRO A 10 2.29 2.82 8.94
CA PRO A 10 3.60 3.21 8.41
C PRO A 10 4.41 1.95 8.07
N GLY A 11 5.08 1.98 6.93
CA GLY A 11 5.85 0.85 6.46
C GLY A 11 6.87 1.25 5.41
N ILE A 12 7.55 0.24 4.88
CA ILE A 12 8.60 0.43 3.88
C ILE A 12 8.20 -0.35 2.62
N VAL A 13 8.34 0.27 1.45
CA VAL A 13 8.08 -0.41 0.19
C VAL A 13 9.08 -1.53 0.00
N GLU A 14 8.58 -2.76 -0.10
CA GLU A 14 9.39 -3.96 -0.30
C GLU A 14 9.57 -4.26 -1.78
N ASP A 15 8.56 -4.02 -2.58
CA ASP A 15 8.59 -4.30 -4.01
C ASP A 15 7.53 -3.49 -4.74
N VAL A 16 7.81 -3.17 -6.01
CA VAL A 16 6.85 -2.51 -6.91
C VAL A 16 6.88 -3.24 -8.24
N LYS A 17 5.75 -3.85 -8.62
CA LYS A 17 5.61 -4.52 -9.91
C LYS A 17 4.71 -3.69 -10.80
N LEU A 18 5.27 -3.15 -11.87
CA LEU A 18 4.54 -2.29 -12.81
C LEU A 18 3.96 -3.12 -13.95
N GLY A 19 2.64 -3.12 -14.05
CA GLY A 19 1.94 -3.63 -15.24
C GLY A 19 1.63 -2.49 -16.20
N ASN A 20 0.92 -2.78 -17.27
CA ASN A 20 0.57 -1.76 -18.27
C ASN A 20 -0.40 -0.70 -17.71
N VAL A 21 -1.35 -1.12 -16.89
CA VAL A 21 -2.38 -0.24 -16.33
C VAL A 21 -2.30 -0.18 -14.82
N MET A 22 -2.03 -1.31 -14.18
CA MET A 22 -1.98 -1.44 -12.73
C MET A 22 -0.57 -1.69 -12.23
N ALA A 23 -0.36 -1.40 -10.97
CA ALA A 23 0.88 -1.70 -10.26
C ALA A 23 0.55 -2.41 -8.97
N LEU A 24 1.35 -3.41 -8.61
CA LEU A 24 1.24 -4.10 -7.34
C LEU A 24 2.38 -3.63 -6.45
N VAL A 25 2.03 -3.03 -5.33
CA VAL A 25 3.00 -2.51 -4.37
C VAL A 25 2.92 -3.35 -3.10
N THR A 26 4.07 -3.87 -2.68
CA THR A 26 4.18 -4.62 -1.44
C THR A 26 4.84 -3.74 -0.39
N VAL A 27 4.17 -3.56 0.73
CA VAL A 27 4.65 -2.72 1.83
C VAL A 27 4.88 -3.60 3.05
N ARG A 28 6.07 -3.50 3.62
CA ARG A 28 6.36 -4.21 4.87
C ARG A 28 6.01 -3.31 6.05
N VAL A 29 5.11 -3.83 6.90
CA VAL A 29 4.67 -3.18 8.13
C VAL A 29 5.06 -4.07 9.30
N GLY A 30 6.17 -3.75 9.95
CA GLY A 30 6.75 -4.64 10.97
C GLY A 30 7.17 -5.96 10.31
N ASP A 31 6.62 -7.07 10.77
CA ASP A 31 6.87 -8.40 10.22
C ASP A 31 5.81 -8.81 9.18
N ASN A 32 4.89 -7.91 8.85
CA ASN A 32 3.78 -8.22 7.95
C ASN A 32 3.96 -7.55 6.60
N LEU A 33 3.44 -8.20 5.55
CA LEU A 33 3.43 -7.65 4.21
C LEU A 33 1.99 -7.28 3.84
N VAL A 34 1.82 -6.05 3.35
CA VAL A 34 0.53 -5.56 2.87
C VAL A 34 0.67 -5.30 1.37
N GLU A 35 -0.22 -5.89 0.59
CA GLU A 35 -0.23 -5.69 -0.85
C GLU A 35 -1.28 -4.66 -1.24
N SER A 36 -0.91 -3.77 -2.16
CA SER A 36 -1.78 -2.73 -2.67
C SER A 36 -1.75 -2.73 -4.19
N ALA A 37 -2.93 -2.82 -4.80
CA ALA A 37 -3.07 -2.67 -6.25
C ALA A 37 -3.53 -1.24 -6.53
N ILE A 38 -2.70 -0.47 -7.18
CA ILE A 38 -3.00 0.91 -7.58
C ILE A 38 -2.77 1.05 -9.08
N THR A 39 -3.16 2.17 -9.66
CA THR A 39 -2.88 2.39 -11.07
C THR A 39 -1.39 2.62 -11.28
N ARG A 40 -0.88 2.23 -12.43
CA ARG A 40 0.51 2.51 -12.80
C ARG A 40 0.78 4.01 -12.74
N ALA A 41 -0.17 4.82 -13.23
CA ALA A 41 -0.03 6.26 -13.20
C ALA A 41 0.16 6.79 -11.78
N SER A 42 -0.61 6.26 -10.81
CA SER A 42 -0.47 6.66 -9.41
C SER A 42 0.88 6.26 -8.84
N ALA A 43 1.35 5.05 -9.15
CA ALA A 43 2.65 4.60 -8.70
C ALA A 43 3.78 5.49 -9.25
N GLU A 44 3.67 5.90 -10.50
CA GLU A 44 4.65 6.77 -11.15
C GLU A 44 4.59 8.19 -10.58
N GLU A 45 3.40 8.74 -10.35
CA GLU A 45 3.25 10.05 -9.74
C GLU A 45 3.86 10.12 -8.34
N LEU A 46 3.67 9.07 -7.56
CA LEU A 46 4.24 8.98 -6.22
C LEU A 46 5.74 8.67 -6.24
N GLY A 47 6.26 8.25 -7.39
CA GLY A 47 7.67 7.89 -7.53
C GLY A 47 8.06 6.73 -6.64
N LEU A 48 7.17 5.76 -6.46
CA LEU A 48 7.39 4.65 -5.54
C LEU A 48 8.53 3.76 -5.98
N LYS A 49 9.42 3.44 -5.06
CA LYS A 49 10.50 2.51 -5.27
C LYS A 49 10.83 1.78 -3.97
N LYS A 50 11.49 0.65 -4.10
CA LYS A 50 11.91 -0.16 -2.96
C LYS A 50 12.70 0.68 -1.96
N GLY A 51 12.35 0.55 -0.70
CA GLY A 51 13.00 1.28 0.38
C GLY A 51 12.30 2.56 0.80
N ASP A 52 11.32 3.03 0.03
CA ASP A 52 10.58 4.24 0.38
C ASP A 52 9.75 4.05 1.64
N ALA A 53 9.75 5.06 2.50
CA ALA A 53 8.87 5.10 3.67
C ALA A 53 7.50 5.59 3.21
N VAL A 54 6.47 4.80 3.49
CA VAL A 54 5.10 5.08 3.07
C VAL A 54 4.11 4.76 4.19
N ARG A 55 2.85 5.07 3.96
CA ARG A 55 1.74 4.61 4.81
C ARG A 55 0.79 3.80 3.96
N ALA A 56 0.44 2.62 4.44
CA ALA A 56 -0.66 1.85 3.87
C ALA A 56 -1.94 2.38 4.48
N VAL A 57 -2.79 3.00 3.67
CA VAL A 57 -4.04 3.62 4.11
C VAL A 57 -5.19 2.72 3.69
N ILE A 58 -5.95 2.21 4.67
CA ILE A 58 -6.98 1.21 4.42
C ILE A 58 -8.30 1.69 5.02
N LYS A 59 -9.34 1.75 4.18
CA LYS A 59 -10.68 2.10 4.68
C LYS A 59 -11.19 1.00 5.61
N SER A 60 -11.79 1.39 6.71
CA SER A 60 -12.32 0.43 7.69
C SER A 60 -13.30 -0.56 7.08
N THR A 61 -14.08 -0.13 6.10
CA THR A 61 -15.05 -0.97 5.41
C THR A 61 -14.41 -2.04 4.53
N SER A 62 -13.11 -1.91 4.25
CA SER A 62 -12.39 -2.86 3.39
C SER A 62 -11.61 -3.91 4.19
N VAL A 63 -11.62 -3.80 5.51
CA VAL A 63 -10.88 -4.72 6.37
C VAL A 63 -11.79 -5.86 6.79
N MET A 64 -11.36 -7.08 6.47
CA MET A 64 -12.08 -8.30 6.86
C MET A 64 -11.42 -8.92 8.07
N ILE A 65 -12.20 -9.65 8.86
CA ILE A 65 -11.71 -10.28 10.09
C ILE A 65 -11.83 -11.80 9.93
N GLN A 66 -10.76 -12.48 10.30
CA GLN A 66 -10.74 -13.94 10.34
C GLN A 66 -10.30 -14.36 11.74
N LYS A 67 -10.97 -15.34 12.29
CA LYS A 67 -10.61 -15.91 13.57
C LYS A 67 -10.26 -17.38 13.39
N GLY A 68 -9.20 -17.81 14.02
CA GLY A 68 -8.78 -19.22 13.99
C GLY A 68 -7.60 -19.52 13.09
#